data_03352c352aef9d0529243022839b7c5d
#
_entry.id   03352c352aef9d0529243022839b7c5d
#
_cell.length_a   1.000
_cell.length_b   1.000
_cell.length_c   1.000
_cell.angle_alpha   90.00
_cell.angle_beta   90.00
_cell.angle_gamma   90.00
#
_symmetry.space_group_name_H-M   'P 1'
#
loop_
_entity.id
_entity.type
_entity.pdbx_description
1 polymer ?
#
loop_
_entity_poly.entity_id
_entity_poly.type
_entity_poly.pdbx_seq_one_letter_code
_entity_poly.pdbx_strand_id
1 'polypeptide(L)'
;PGHDQRDYDFAKKYNLPIKPVLSGNPDEEAIEQNPVFDNLGYMSNSSREGFDGLFGNDAKAKVIKTLESEGSGFGTVQYRLKDWLLSRQRFWGTPIPMIHCHSCGVVPVPNSDLPVELPLDIKFSWDESGNPLATNEDFLNVDCPKCGEKAKRETDTMDTFYDSSWYFFRYADSQNLEKSFDKEIVDYWMKDGIDLYIGGIEHAVMHLLYARFFTKAMRDLGMNSVGEPFGRLVCQGMLNAPAPFCVECNVEYHVDLNGEKCPTCNSDLGNRQAKMSKSLGNTVSPGAMV
;
A
#
# COMPACT_ATOMS: atom_id res chain seq x y z
N PRO A 1 28.09 1.78 0.87
CA PRO A 1 27.64 1.81 -0.52
C PRO A 1 27.59 3.24 -1.05
N GLY A 2 28.50 3.52 -2.01
CA GLY A 2 28.67 4.87 -2.56
C GLY A 2 27.65 5.28 -3.62
N HIS A 3 26.61 4.45 -3.88
CA HIS A 3 25.69 4.61 -5.00
C HIS A 3 24.22 4.61 -4.59
N ASP A 4 23.92 4.61 -3.29
CA ASP A 4 22.61 4.92 -2.72
C ASP A 4 22.75 6.09 -1.75
N GLN A 5 21.93 7.13 -1.92
CA GLN A 5 22.05 8.36 -1.14
C GLN A 5 21.89 8.13 0.36
N ARG A 6 20.93 7.31 0.75
CA ARG A 6 20.65 7.03 2.17
C ARG A 6 21.78 6.24 2.82
N ASP A 7 22.29 5.25 2.10
CA ASP A 7 23.43 4.44 2.56
C ASP A 7 24.71 5.26 2.63
N TYR A 8 24.91 6.17 1.66
CA TYR A 8 26.04 7.11 1.67
C TYR A 8 25.97 8.05 2.87
N ASP A 9 24.82 8.69 3.11
CA ASP A 9 24.61 9.60 4.24
C ASP A 9 24.78 8.87 5.58
N PHE A 10 24.27 7.64 5.67
CA PHE A 10 24.49 6.79 6.84
C PHE A 10 25.96 6.48 7.06
N ALA A 11 26.68 6.07 6.02
CA ALA A 11 28.11 5.75 6.11
C ALA A 11 28.92 6.96 6.53
N LYS A 12 28.63 8.16 5.99
CA LYS A 12 29.30 9.41 6.40
C LYS A 12 28.99 9.76 7.86
N LYS A 13 27.73 9.64 8.28
CA LYS A 13 27.30 9.95 9.66
C LYS A 13 28.03 9.07 10.70
N TYR A 14 28.26 7.80 10.37
CA TYR A 14 28.86 6.83 11.29
C TYR A 14 30.34 6.53 10.99
N ASN A 15 30.98 7.31 10.13
CA ASN A 15 32.38 7.16 9.77
C ASN A 15 32.74 5.75 9.23
N LEU A 16 31.84 5.16 8.46
CA LEU A 16 32.06 3.88 7.80
C LEU A 16 32.85 4.04 6.51
N PRO A 17 33.72 3.08 6.13
CA PRO A 17 34.46 3.16 4.89
C PRO A 17 33.52 3.06 3.68
N ILE A 18 33.69 3.96 2.74
CA ILE A 18 32.96 3.97 1.47
C ILE A 18 33.94 3.62 0.36
N LYS A 19 33.69 2.51 -0.31
CA LYS A 19 34.46 2.09 -1.49
C LYS A 19 33.64 2.34 -2.74
N PRO A 20 34.01 3.29 -3.58
CA PRO A 20 33.34 3.53 -4.85
C PRO A 20 33.61 2.36 -5.80
N VAL A 21 32.57 1.89 -6.51
CA VAL A 21 32.65 0.73 -7.40
C VAL A 21 32.07 0.99 -8.79
N LEU A 22 31.67 2.22 -9.07
CA LEU A 22 31.24 2.66 -10.41
C LEU A 22 32.01 3.90 -10.82
N SER A 23 32.44 3.94 -12.09
CA SER A 23 33.06 5.08 -12.73
C SER A 23 32.26 5.51 -13.95
N GLY A 24 32.44 6.77 -14.39
CA GLY A 24 31.83 7.28 -15.62
C GLY A 24 32.50 6.80 -16.90
N ASN A 25 33.74 6.29 -16.78
CA ASN A 25 34.58 5.88 -17.90
C ASN A 25 35.27 4.54 -17.54
N PRO A 26 35.41 3.58 -18.48
CA PRO A 26 36.04 2.28 -18.20
C PRO A 26 37.51 2.38 -17.76
N ASP A 27 38.21 3.43 -18.18
CA ASP A 27 39.64 3.64 -17.90
C ASP A 27 39.89 4.54 -16.66
N GLU A 28 38.84 4.99 -15.99
CA GLU A 28 38.93 5.82 -14.77
C GLU A 28 38.65 5.01 -13.52
N GLU A 29 39.49 5.18 -12.50
CA GLU A 29 39.15 4.67 -11.17
C GLU A 29 37.95 5.42 -10.60
N ALA A 30 37.05 4.69 -9.96
CA ALA A 30 35.93 5.29 -9.25
C ALA A 30 36.46 6.11 -8.06
N ILE A 31 36.11 7.40 -8.01
CA ILE A 31 36.53 8.32 -6.97
C ILE A 31 35.37 8.68 -6.03
N GLU A 32 35.71 8.87 -4.74
CA GLU A 32 34.75 9.18 -3.67
C GLU A 32 34.08 10.56 -3.80
N GLN A 33 34.51 11.40 -4.75
CA GLN A 33 34.15 12.82 -4.82
C GLN A 33 32.78 13.12 -5.42
N ASN A 34 32.07 12.14 -5.95
CA ASN A 34 30.74 12.38 -6.46
C ASN A 34 29.69 11.74 -5.55
N PRO A 35 28.89 12.54 -4.85
CA PRO A 35 27.81 11.97 -4.05
C PRO A 35 26.85 11.25 -4.98
N VAL A 36 26.69 9.98 -4.76
CA VAL A 36 25.71 9.11 -5.38
C VAL A 36 25.63 9.19 -6.91
N PHE A 37 26.49 8.43 -7.53
CA PHE A 37 26.38 8.14 -8.96
C PHE A 37 25.23 7.14 -9.15
N ASP A 38 24.03 7.65 -9.40
CA ASP A 38 22.81 6.84 -9.57
C ASP A 38 22.55 6.43 -11.03
N ASN A 39 23.41 6.83 -11.94
CA ASN A 39 23.38 6.44 -13.35
C ASN A 39 24.07 5.09 -13.58
N LEU A 40 23.81 4.48 -14.73
CA LEU A 40 24.55 3.32 -15.20
C LEU A 40 26.02 3.71 -15.44
N GLY A 41 26.95 2.98 -14.82
CA GLY A 41 28.39 3.21 -14.92
C GLY A 41 29.17 1.95 -15.23
N TYR A 42 30.49 2.11 -15.37
CA TYR A 42 31.43 1.02 -15.49
C TYR A 42 31.85 0.52 -14.11
N MET A 43 31.89 -0.78 -13.93
CA MET A 43 32.42 -1.36 -12.68
C MET A 43 33.89 -1.06 -12.53
N SER A 44 34.29 -0.71 -11.33
CA SER A 44 35.66 -0.38 -10.96
C SER A 44 35.92 -0.82 -9.51
N ASN A 45 37.17 -1.02 -9.15
CA ASN A 45 37.58 -1.42 -7.79
C ASN A 45 36.89 -2.70 -7.29
N SER A 46 36.46 -3.59 -8.20
CA SER A 46 35.94 -4.89 -7.81
C SER A 46 37.05 -5.75 -7.18
N SER A 47 36.67 -6.52 -6.16
CA SER A 47 37.61 -7.49 -5.57
C SER A 47 37.70 -8.81 -6.36
N ARG A 48 36.90 -8.95 -7.42
CA ARG A 48 36.80 -10.16 -8.24
C ARG A 48 37.27 -9.90 -9.64
N GLU A 49 38.08 -10.80 -10.19
CA GLU A 49 38.56 -10.75 -11.55
C GLU A 49 37.39 -10.83 -12.55
N GLY A 50 37.48 -10.01 -13.62
CA GLY A 50 36.54 -10.01 -14.73
C GLY A 50 35.23 -9.23 -14.49
N PHE A 51 35.13 -8.43 -13.43
CA PHE A 51 34.01 -7.53 -13.20
C PHE A 51 34.31 -6.09 -13.60
N ASP A 52 35.53 -5.62 -13.37
CA ASP A 52 35.92 -4.26 -13.73
C ASP A 52 35.83 -4.02 -15.24
N GLY A 53 35.42 -2.83 -15.62
CA GLY A 53 35.20 -2.45 -17.02
C GLY A 53 33.85 -2.87 -17.60
N LEU A 54 33.05 -3.69 -16.91
CA LEU A 54 31.69 -4.01 -17.35
C LEU A 54 30.74 -2.85 -17.11
N PHE A 55 29.81 -2.62 -18.05
CA PHE A 55 28.88 -1.52 -18.00
C PHE A 55 27.47 -1.97 -17.61
N GLY A 56 26.83 -1.26 -16.72
CA GLY A 56 25.38 -1.26 -16.50
C GLY A 56 24.75 -2.64 -16.41
N ASN A 57 23.91 -3.00 -17.37
CA ASN A 57 23.16 -4.27 -17.38
C ASN A 57 24.04 -5.49 -17.57
N ASP A 58 25.14 -5.40 -18.30
CA ASP A 58 26.06 -6.51 -18.48
C ASP A 58 26.77 -6.82 -17.17
N ALA A 59 27.15 -5.79 -16.40
CA ALA A 59 27.68 -5.95 -15.06
C ALA A 59 26.67 -6.65 -14.13
N LYS A 60 25.43 -6.20 -14.10
CA LYS A 60 24.36 -6.84 -13.30
C LYS A 60 24.16 -8.30 -13.68
N ALA A 61 24.06 -8.60 -14.97
CA ALA A 61 23.89 -9.98 -15.43
C ALA A 61 25.05 -10.88 -15.04
N LYS A 62 26.29 -10.38 -15.15
CA LYS A 62 27.50 -11.11 -14.73
C LYS A 62 27.51 -11.39 -13.22
N VAL A 63 27.18 -10.38 -12.39
CA VAL A 63 27.12 -10.55 -10.94
C VAL A 63 26.08 -11.60 -10.56
N ILE A 64 24.86 -11.48 -11.08
CA ILE A 64 23.76 -12.44 -10.81
C ILE A 64 24.20 -13.86 -11.19
N LYS A 65 24.69 -14.05 -12.42
CA LYS A 65 25.16 -15.36 -12.87
C LYS A 65 26.28 -15.95 -12.00
N THR A 66 27.16 -15.11 -11.51
CA THR A 66 28.25 -15.55 -10.61
C THR A 66 27.69 -16.01 -9.26
N LEU A 67 26.80 -15.23 -8.65
CA LEU A 67 26.15 -15.59 -7.38
C LEU A 67 25.31 -16.87 -7.50
N GLU A 68 24.61 -17.05 -8.63
CA GLU A 68 23.87 -18.29 -8.92
C GLU A 68 24.80 -19.50 -9.04
N SER A 69 25.93 -19.35 -9.74
CA SER A 69 26.90 -20.45 -9.91
C SER A 69 27.58 -20.85 -8.60
N GLU A 70 27.68 -19.94 -7.66
CA GLU A 70 28.23 -20.16 -6.33
C GLU A 70 27.19 -20.65 -5.31
N GLY A 71 25.91 -20.68 -5.67
CA GLY A 71 24.81 -21.03 -4.76
C GLY A 71 24.60 -20.02 -3.63
N SER A 72 25.14 -18.80 -3.76
CA SER A 72 25.07 -17.73 -2.76
C SER A 72 23.96 -16.71 -3.02
N GLY A 73 23.25 -16.81 -4.15
CA GLY A 73 22.13 -15.94 -4.52
C GLY A 73 21.43 -16.43 -5.78
N PHE A 74 20.36 -15.75 -6.15
CA PHE A 74 19.63 -16.00 -7.40
C PHE A 74 19.03 -14.70 -7.93
N GLY A 75 18.84 -14.63 -9.25
CA GLY A 75 18.16 -13.51 -9.90
C GLY A 75 16.70 -13.48 -9.55
N THR A 76 16.19 -12.29 -9.23
CA THR A 76 14.78 -12.08 -8.96
C THR A 76 14.28 -10.81 -9.64
N VAL A 77 13.00 -10.79 -9.97
CA VAL A 77 12.33 -9.61 -10.49
C VAL A 77 11.52 -8.98 -9.37
N GLN A 78 11.83 -7.73 -9.05
CA GLN A 78 11.03 -6.95 -8.11
C GLN A 78 10.19 -5.95 -8.89
N TYR A 79 8.88 -5.97 -8.64
CA TYR A 79 7.98 -4.99 -9.20
C TYR A 79 8.03 -3.70 -8.40
N ARG A 80 7.88 -2.55 -9.07
CA ARG A 80 7.82 -1.24 -8.40
C ARG A 80 6.53 -0.99 -7.64
N LEU A 81 5.51 -1.83 -7.88
CA LEU A 81 4.28 -1.81 -7.12
C LEU A 81 4.57 -2.37 -5.72
N LYS A 82 4.27 -1.58 -4.69
CA LYS A 82 4.35 -2.04 -3.30
C LYS A 82 3.26 -3.06 -3.02
N ASP A 83 3.56 -4.00 -2.13
CA ASP A 83 2.56 -4.94 -1.62
C ASP A 83 1.39 -4.17 -1.00
N TRP A 84 0.19 -4.70 -1.23
CA TRP A 84 -1.01 -4.12 -0.67
C TRP A 84 -1.22 -4.60 0.75
N LEU A 85 -1.67 -3.71 1.62
CA LEU A 85 -2.05 -4.07 2.97
C LEU A 85 -3.27 -4.99 2.91
N LEU A 86 -3.14 -6.18 3.48
CA LEU A 86 -4.22 -7.19 3.52
C LEU A 86 -5.16 -6.93 4.68
N SER A 87 -4.63 -6.62 5.86
CA SER A 87 -5.36 -6.63 7.12
C SER A 87 -4.99 -5.47 8.03
N ARG A 88 -5.85 -5.20 9.00
CA ARG A 88 -5.65 -4.22 10.06
C ARG A 88 -6.10 -4.77 11.40
N GLN A 89 -5.43 -4.37 12.47
CA GLN A 89 -5.80 -4.63 13.86
C GLN A 89 -6.90 -3.65 14.30
N ARG A 90 -8.10 -3.80 13.72
CA ARG A 90 -9.23 -2.91 13.97
C ARG A 90 -10.50 -3.71 14.17
N PHE A 91 -11.37 -3.23 15.06
CA PHE A 91 -12.65 -3.86 15.30
C PHE A 91 -13.59 -3.83 14.07
N TRP A 92 -13.66 -2.68 13.40
CA TRP A 92 -14.52 -2.58 12.21
C TRP A 92 -13.79 -3.02 10.94
N GLY A 93 -14.50 -3.66 10.06
CA GLY A 93 -14.02 -4.20 8.79
C GLY A 93 -14.53 -5.62 8.61
N THR A 94 -14.30 -6.19 7.45
CA THR A 94 -14.67 -7.57 7.16
C THR A 94 -13.73 -8.51 7.92
N PRO A 95 -14.22 -9.39 8.81
CA PRO A 95 -13.39 -10.39 9.47
C PRO A 95 -12.74 -11.32 8.44
N ILE A 96 -11.49 -11.70 8.68
CA ILE A 96 -10.78 -12.66 7.85
C ILE A 96 -11.22 -14.05 8.27
N PRO A 97 -11.83 -14.88 7.38
CA PRO A 97 -12.45 -16.15 7.74
C PRO A 97 -11.42 -17.28 7.88
N MET A 98 -10.43 -17.09 8.78
CA MET A 98 -9.35 -18.06 9.02
C MET A 98 -9.25 -18.42 10.49
N ILE A 99 -8.78 -19.64 10.75
CA ILE A 99 -8.57 -20.20 12.08
C ILE A 99 -7.13 -20.73 12.16
N HIS A 100 -6.41 -20.34 13.20
CA HIS A 100 -5.05 -20.77 13.49
C HIS A 100 -5.06 -21.97 14.43
N CYS A 101 -4.80 -23.16 13.91
CA CYS A 101 -4.71 -24.41 14.64
C CYS A 101 -3.24 -24.82 14.82
N HIS A 102 -2.86 -25.26 16.02
CA HIS A 102 -1.48 -25.69 16.29
C HIS A 102 -1.09 -26.90 15.41
N SER A 103 -2.01 -27.87 15.26
CA SER A 103 -1.74 -29.11 14.52
C SER A 103 -1.98 -29.00 13.01
N CYS A 104 -2.96 -28.17 12.57
CA CYS A 104 -3.38 -28.10 11.18
C CYS A 104 -2.84 -26.86 10.43
N GLY A 105 -2.21 -25.92 11.13
CA GLY A 105 -1.82 -24.63 10.58
C GLY A 105 -3.02 -23.69 10.40
N VAL A 106 -3.00 -22.88 9.36
CA VAL A 106 -4.10 -21.96 9.01
C VAL A 106 -5.18 -22.73 8.25
N VAL A 107 -6.42 -22.69 8.77
CA VAL A 107 -7.56 -23.43 8.24
C VAL A 107 -8.70 -22.44 7.96
N PRO A 108 -9.36 -22.49 6.80
CA PRO A 108 -10.51 -21.63 6.52
C PRO A 108 -11.71 -21.99 7.39
N VAL A 109 -12.51 -20.98 7.73
CA VAL A 109 -13.84 -21.18 8.32
C VAL A 109 -14.72 -21.93 7.31
N PRO A 110 -15.47 -22.96 7.72
CA PRO A 110 -16.39 -23.66 6.83
C PRO A 110 -17.43 -22.72 6.21
N ASN A 111 -17.84 -22.99 4.98
CA ASN A 111 -18.87 -22.19 4.30
C ASN A 111 -20.20 -22.15 5.05
N SER A 112 -20.54 -23.23 5.80
CA SER A 112 -21.73 -23.27 6.65
C SER A 112 -21.73 -22.25 7.79
N ASP A 113 -20.54 -21.79 8.19
CA ASP A 113 -20.32 -20.92 9.36
C ASP A 113 -20.02 -19.46 8.92
N LEU A 114 -20.20 -19.17 7.65
CA LEU A 114 -20.10 -17.82 7.09
C LEU A 114 -21.48 -17.13 7.09
N PRO A 115 -21.50 -15.82 7.28
CA PRO A 115 -20.37 -14.90 7.52
C PRO A 115 -19.82 -15.00 8.94
N VAL A 116 -18.53 -14.69 9.13
CA VAL A 116 -17.98 -14.47 10.46
C VAL A 116 -18.51 -13.13 10.97
N GLU A 117 -19.32 -13.17 12.01
CA GLU A 117 -19.91 -11.95 12.59
C GLU A 117 -18.99 -11.33 13.63
N LEU A 118 -18.94 -9.98 13.64
CA LEU A 118 -18.22 -9.24 14.67
C LEU A 118 -19.02 -9.26 15.99
N PRO A 119 -18.37 -9.45 17.15
CA PRO A 119 -19.05 -9.39 18.45
C PRO A 119 -19.51 -7.96 18.73
N LEU A 120 -20.72 -7.83 19.29
CA LEU A 120 -21.34 -6.52 19.61
C LEU A 120 -20.94 -5.98 20.97
N ASP A 121 -20.31 -6.78 21.83
CA ASP A 121 -19.99 -6.49 23.23
C ASP A 121 -18.50 -6.19 23.48
N ILE A 122 -17.80 -5.70 22.46
CA ILE A 122 -16.39 -5.34 22.55
C ILE A 122 -16.16 -4.22 23.57
N LYS A 123 -15.24 -4.49 24.48
CA LYS A 123 -14.70 -3.49 25.40
C LYS A 123 -13.45 -2.85 24.78
N PHE A 124 -13.53 -1.56 24.52
CA PHE A 124 -12.35 -0.80 24.07
C PHE A 124 -11.53 -0.38 25.29
N SER A 125 -10.32 -0.92 25.41
CA SER A 125 -9.31 -0.49 26.38
C SER A 125 -8.17 0.21 25.63
N TRP A 126 -7.75 1.37 26.12
CA TRP A 126 -6.61 2.10 25.56
C TRP A 126 -5.27 1.53 26.03
N ASP A 127 -5.28 0.69 27.06
CA ASP A 127 -4.09 0.19 27.74
C ASP A 127 -3.65 -1.21 27.28
N GLU A 128 -4.44 -1.88 26.44
CA GLU A 128 -4.18 -3.25 26.00
C GLU A 128 -3.94 -3.35 24.48
N SER A 129 -3.16 -4.30 24.09
CA SER A 129 -2.62 -4.78 22.79
C SER A 129 -3.04 -4.12 21.45
N GLY A 130 -3.84 -3.08 21.43
CA GLY A 130 -4.23 -2.36 20.20
C GLY A 130 -5.20 -3.09 19.27
N ASN A 131 -5.50 -4.38 19.47
CA ASN A 131 -6.48 -5.14 18.70
C ASN A 131 -7.67 -5.60 19.57
N PRO A 132 -8.82 -4.90 19.51
CA PRO A 132 -9.97 -5.20 20.37
C PRO A 132 -10.54 -6.60 20.20
N LEU A 133 -10.46 -7.18 18.99
CA LEU A 133 -10.94 -8.55 18.73
C LEU A 133 -10.07 -9.60 19.41
N ALA A 134 -8.78 -9.35 19.58
CA ALA A 134 -7.87 -10.27 20.23
C ALA A 134 -8.10 -10.41 21.76
N THR A 135 -8.82 -9.46 22.35
CA THR A 135 -9.17 -9.46 23.78
C THR A 135 -10.54 -10.08 24.07
N ASN A 136 -11.34 -10.35 23.04
CA ASN A 136 -12.63 -11.01 23.18
C ASN A 136 -12.44 -12.54 23.12
N GLU A 137 -12.48 -13.21 24.27
CA GLU A 137 -12.22 -14.65 24.36
C GLU A 137 -13.26 -15.49 23.61
N ASP A 138 -14.52 -15.08 23.58
CA ASP A 138 -15.61 -15.81 22.91
C ASP A 138 -15.45 -15.73 21.38
N PHE A 139 -14.94 -14.61 20.86
CA PHE A 139 -14.62 -14.48 19.44
C PHE A 139 -13.33 -15.22 19.08
N LEU A 140 -12.30 -15.10 19.92
CA LEU A 140 -10.96 -15.62 19.65
C LEU A 140 -10.90 -17.15 19.70
N ASN A 141 -11.50 -17.77 20.75
CA ASN A 141 -11.33 -19.19 21.01
C ASN A 141 -12.39 -20.01 20.28
N VAL A 142 -11.94 -20.87 19.39
CA VAL A 142 -12.80 -21.73 18.56
C VAL A 142 -12.23 -23.14 18.48
N ASP A 143 -13.03 -24.08 18.02
CA ASP A 143 -12.55 -25.42 17.69
C ASP A 143 -12.09 -25.46 16.22
N CYS A 144 -11.01 -26.18 15.96
CA CYS A 144 -10.51 -26.35 14.59
C CYS A 144 -11.50 -27.19 13.77
N PRO A 145 -12.01 -26.69 12.63
CA PRO A 145 -12.99 -27.44 11.84
C PRO A 145 -12.40 -28.71 11.17
N LYS A 146 -11.06 -28.83 11.15
CA LYS A 146 -10.36 -29.95 10.53
C LYS A 146 -10.06 -31.08 11.52
N CYS A 147 -9.64 -30.79 12.74
CA CYS A 147 -9.22 -31.80 13.73
C CYS A 147 -9.99 -31.74 15.05
N GLY A 148 -10.82 -30.73 15.30
CA GLY A 148 -11.57 -30.56 16.53
C GLY A 148 -10.77 -30.07 17.74
N GLU A 149 -9.48 -29.85 17.61
CA GLU A 149 -8.65 -29.29 18.69
C GLU A 149 -8.93 -27.82 18.92
N LYS A 150 -8.60 -27.32 20.13
CA LYS A 150 -8.69 -25.90 20.43
C LYS A 150 -7.78 -25.08 19.52
N ALA A 151 -8.34 -24.03 18.96
CA ALA A 151 -7.70 -23.17 17.99
C ALA A 151 -8.07 -21.69 18.23
N LYS A 152 -7.49 -20.80 17.50
CA LYS A 152 -7.75 -19.36 17.60
C LYS A 152 -8.24 -18.83 16.27
N ARG A 153 -9.32 -18.04 16.31
CA ARG A 153 -9.78 -17.28 15.14
C ARG A 153 -8.81 -16.18 14.81
N GLU A 154 -8.70 -15.84 13.51
CA GLU A 154 -8.02 -14.62 13.08
C GLU A 154 -8.74 -13.39 13.63
N THR A 155 -8.00 -12.47 14.20
CA THR A 155 -8.55 -11.27 14.86
C THR A 155 -8.31 -9.98 14.06
N ASP A 156 -7.52 -10.03 13.02
CA ASP A 156 -7.41 -8.94 12.07
C ASP A 156 -8.69 -8.85 11.22
N THR A 157 -9.05 -7.64 10.83
CA THR A 157 -10.06 -7.39 9.80
C THR A 157 -9.40 -7.00 8.48
N MET A 158 -10.07 -7.22 7.37
CA MET A 158 -9.55 -6.84 6.06
C MET A 158 -9.39 -5.32 5.95
N ASP A 159 -8.37 -4.90 5.22
CA ASP A 159 -8.23 -3.50 4.83
C ASP A 159 -9.44 -3.03 4.03
N THR A 160 -9.86 -1.79 4.23
CA THR A 160 -11.07 -1.23 3.61
C THR A 160 -11.06 -1.24 2.09
N PHE A 161 -9.88 -1.30 1.46
CA PHE A 161 -9.78 -1.42 0.01
C PHE A 161 -10.26 -2.78 -0.51
N TYR A 162 -10.30 -3.82 0.31
CA TYR A 162 -10.91 -5.09 -0.09
C TYR A 162 -12.40 -4.93 -0.36
N ASP A 163 -13.14 -4.33 0.55
CA ASP A 163 -14.58 -4.10 0.40
C ASP A 163 -14.87 -3.11 -0.72
N SER A 164 -14.12 -2.01 -0.78
CA SER A 164 -14.29 -0.98 -1.80
C SER A 164 -13.88 -1.42 -3.21
N SER A 165 -13.17 -2.54 -3.35
CA SER A 165 -12.66 -3.02 -4.64
C SER A 165 -13.73 -3.69 -5.50
N TRP A 166 -14.87 -4.09 -4.92
CA TRP A 166 -15.92 -4.81 -5.64
C TRP A 166 -17.35 -4.40 -5.25
N TYR A 167 -17.53 -3.37 -4.41
CA TYR A 167 -18.84 -2.91 -3.93
C TYR A 167 -19.82 -2.63 -5.07
N PHE A 168 -19.35 -2.16 -6.21
CA PHE A 168 -20.16 -1.85 -7.38
C PHE A 168 -20.79 -3.11 -8.00
N PHE A 169 -20.16 -4.28 -7.91
CA PHE A 169 -20.79 -5.55 -8.27
C PHE A 169 -21.91 -5.89 -7.30
N ARG A 170 -21.68 -5.69 -6.01
CA ARG A 170 -22.69 -5.93 -4.98
C ARG A 170 -23.92 -5.03 -5.15
N TYR A 171 -23.76 -3.81 -5.64
CA TYR A 171 -24.89 -2.92 -5.92
C TYR A 171 -25.83 -3.47 -6.97
N ALA A 172 -25.35 -4.19 -7.96
CA ALA A 172 -26.20 -4.80 -8.99
C ALA A 172 -27.13 -5.88 -8.40
N ASP A 173 -26.71 -6.55 -7.30
CA ASP A 173 -27.45 -7.64 -6.68
C ASP A 173 -27.41 -7.56 -5.13
N SER A 174 -27.81 -6.43 -4.60
CA SER A 174 -27.68 -6.08 -3.16
C SER A 174 -28.50 -6.94 -2.22
N GLN A 175 -29.56 -7.57 -2.71
CA GLN A 175 -30.48 -8.38 -1.91
C GLN A 175 -30.13 -9.88 -1.91
N ASN A 176 -29.09 -10.29 -2.59
CA ASN A 176 -28.65 -11.69 -2.62
C ASN A 176 -28.04 -12.08 -1.27
N LEU A 177 -28.66 -13.02 -0.58
CA LEU A 177 -28.19 -13.51 0.73
C LEU A 177 -27.31 -14.74 0.63
N GLU A 178 -27.22 -15.35 -0.55
CA GLU A 178 -26.52 -16.63 -0.74
C GLU A 178 -25.14 -16.47 -1.40
N LYS A 179 -24.98 -15.43 -2.21
CA LYS A 179 -23.75 -15.15 -2.96
C LYS A 179 -23.35 -13.69 -2.80
N SER A 180 -22.12 -13.39 -3.10
CA SER A 180 -21.62 -12.00 -3.21
C SER A 180 -22.45 -11.20 -4.21
N PHE A 181 -22.79 -11.83 -5.32
CA PHE A 181 -23.69 -11.36 -6.39
C PHE A 181 -23.96 -12.52 -7.37
N ASP A 182 -25.02 -12.41 -8.15
CA ASP A 182 -25.28 -13.32 -9.26
C ASP A 182 -24.53 -12.85 -10.51
N LYS A 183 -23.85 -13.82 -11.16
CA LYS A 183 -23.04 -13.55 -12.36
C LYS A 183 -23.87 -12.99 -13.50
N GLU A 184 -25.06 -13.51 -13.75
CA GLU A 184 -25.90 -13.10 -14.88
C GLU A 184 -26.42 -11.67 -14.68
N ILE A 185 -26.72 -11.27 -13.44
CA ILE A 185 -27.12 -9.91 -13.10
C ILE A 185 -25.98 -8.94 -13.31
N VAL A 186 -24.78 -9.27 -12.82
CA VAL A 186 -23.59 -8.43 -13.02
C VAL A 186 -23.23 -8.32 -14.50
N ASP A 187 -23.20 -9.45 -15.22
CA ASP A 187 -22.88 -9.47 -16.65
C ASP A 187 -23.94 -8.68 -17.48
N TYR A 188 -25.19 -8.67 -17.07
CA TYR A 188 -26.22 -7.85 -17.70
C TYR A 188 -25.96 -6.34 -17.54
N TRP A 189 -25.65 -5.90 -16.31
CA TRP A 189 -25.48 -4.49 -16.02
C TRP A 189 -24.10 -3.94 -16.38
N MET A 190 -23.06 -4.77 -16.34
CA MET A 190 -21.65 -4.33 -16.37
C MET A 190 -20.81 -5.05 -17.43
N LYS A 191 -21.40 -5.60 -18.49
CA LYS A 191 -20.70 -6.36 -19.53
C LYS A 191 -19.46 -5.63 -20.07
N ASP A 192 -19.58 -4.33 -20.30
CA ASP A 192 -18.52 -3.47 -20.82
C ASP A 192 -17.92 -2.54 -19.73
N GLY A 193 -18.12 -2.89 -18.46
CA GLY A 193 -17.81 -2.07 -17.30
C GLY A 193 -18.91 -1.07 -16.96
N ILE A 194 -18.77 -0.37 -15.85
CA ILE A 194 -19.66 0.73 -15.46
C ILE A 194 -19.47 1.89 -16.44
N ASP A 195 -20.57 2.40 -17.03
CA ASP A 195 -20.53 3.41 -18.08
C ASP A 195 -19.80 4.69 -17.67
N LEU A 196 -20.01 5.14 -16.44
CA LEU A 196 -19.39 6.35 -15.91
C LEU A 196 -19.05 6.18 -14.44
N TYR A 197 -17.79 6.38 -14.10
CA TYR A 197 -17.29 6.41 -12.73
C TYR A 197 -16.72 7.78 -12.41
N ILE A 198 -17.15 8.39 -11.31
CA ILE A 198 -16.75 9.74 -10.91
C ILE A 198 -16.04 9.67 -9.56
N GLY A 199 -14.84 10.22 -9.48
CA GLY A 199 -14.05 10.19 -8.24
C GLY A 199 -12.82 11.08 -8.25
N GLY A 200 -12.14 11.18 -7.11
CA GLY A 200 -10.89 11.95 -6.99
C GLY A 200 -9.73 11.31 -7.74
N ILE A 201 -8.86 12.15 -8.30
CA ILE A 201 -7.66 11.70 -9.03
C ILE A 201 -6.70 10.90 -8.14
N GLU A 202 -6.70 11.11 -6.83
CA GLU A 202 -5.88 10.41 -5.85
C GLU A 202 -6.12 8.90 -5.84
N HIS A 203 -7.29 8.45 -6.27
CA HIS A 203 -7.64 7.04 -6.35
C HIS A 203 -7.04 6.30 -7.56
N ALA A 204 -6.39 7.01 -8.48
CA ALA A 204 -5.78 6.41 -9.66
C ALA A 204 -4.74 5.32 -9.32
N VAL A 205 -3.94 5.55 -8.26
CA VAL A 205 -2.90 4.62 -7.78
C VAL A 205 -3.32 3.83 -6.52
N MET A 206 -4.55 3.94 -6.10
CA MET A 206 -5.11 3.27 -4.91
C MET A 206 -6.33 2.45 -5.30
N HIS A 207 -7.54 2.94 -4.99
CA HIS A 207 -8.80 2.25 -5.24
C HIS A 207 -8.95 1.69 -6.66
N LEU A 208 -8.57 2.43 -7.69
CA LEU A 208 -8.75 1.98 -9.07
C LEU A 208 -7.85 0.78 -9.42
N LEU A 209 -6.65 0.68 -8.86
CA LEU A 209 -5.80 -0.50 -9.04
C LEU A 209 -6.40 -1.73 -8.37
N TYR A 210 -6.89 -1.58 -7.13
CA TYR A 210 -7.58 -2.66 -6.42
C TYR A 210 -8.85 -3.10 -7.17
N ALA A 211 -9.70 -2.16 -7.59
CA ALA A 211 -10.93 -2.46 -8.32
C ALA A 211 -10.65 -3.22 -9.63
N ARG A 212 -9.62 -2.81 -10.37
CA ARG A 212 -9.20 -3.52 -11.59
C ARG A 212 -8.68 -4.92 -11.29
N PHE A 213 -7.86 -5.07 -10.25
CA PHE A 213 -7.34 -6.37 -9.84
C PHE A 213 -8.47 -7.32 -9.43
N PHE A 214 -9.37 -6.87 -8.55
CA PHE A 214 -10.51 -7.68 -8.09
C PHE A 214 -11.43 -8.08 -9.24
N THR A 215 -11.76 -7.15 -10.14
CA THR A 215 -12.57 -7.44 -11.33
C THR A 215 -11.97 -8.57 -12.15
N LYS A 216 -10.66 -8.49 -12.45
CA LYS A 216 -9.95 -9.50 -13.24
C LYS A 216 -9.81 -10.82 -12.50
N ALA A 217 -9.48 -10.80 -11.21
CA ALA A 217 -9.38 -12.01 -10.40
C ALA A 217 -10.73 -12.72 -10.29
N MET A 218 -11.82 -12.00 -10.02
CA MET A 218 -13.17 -12.56 -10.00
C MET A 218 -13.62 -13.11 -11.36
N ARG A 219 -13.22 -12.46 -12.46
CA ARG A 219 -13.44 -12.98 -13.81
C ARG A 219 -12.71 -14.30 -14.02
N ASP A 220 -11.45 -14.38 -13.66
CA ASP A 220 -10.63 -15.58 -13.81
C ASP A 220 -11.12 -16.73 -12.92
N LEU A 221 -11.82 -16.43 -11.82
CA LEU A 221 -12.55 -17.37 -10.98
C LEU A 221 -13.96 -17.69 -11.52
N GLY A 222 -14.38 -17.13 -12.65
CA GLY A 222 -15.67 -17.38 -13.29
C GLY A 222 -16.86 -16.65 -12.65
N MET A 223 -16.61 -15.72 -11.73
CA MET A 223 -17.67 -15.00 -11.01
C MET A 223 -18.33 -13.89 -11.85
N ASN A 224 -17.63 -13.32 -12.82
CA ASN A 224 -18.14 -12.34 -13.78
C ASN A 224 -17.45 -12.51 -15.13
N SER A 225 -17.89 -11.77 -16.16
CA SER A 225 -17.27 -11.73 -17.50
C SER A 225 -16.66 -10.37 -17.83
N VAL A 226 -16.58 -9.47 -16.86
CA VAL A 226 -16.14 -8.07 -17.02
C VAL A 226 -14.62 -8.00 -17.17
N GLY A 227 -14.13 -7.31 -18.18
CA GLY A 227 -12.69 -7.13 -18.42
C GLY A 227 -12.07 -5.98 -17.64
N GLU A 228 -12.77 -4.86 -17.57
CA GLU A 228 -12.38 -3.65 -16.82
C GLU A 228 -13.60 -3.12 -16.05
N PRO A 229 -13.44 -2.69 -14.81
CA PRO A 229 -14.58 -2.29 -13.97
C PRO A 229 -15.30 -1.04 -14.46
N PHE A 230 -14.58 -0.12 -15.11
CA PHE A 230 -15.09 1.20 -15.49
C PHE A 230 -14.82 1.48 -16.97
N GLY A 231 -15.86 1.78 -17.73
CA GLY A 231 -15.76 2.17 -19.14
C GLY A 231 -15.22 3.60 -19.30
N ARG A 232 -15.61 4.50 -18.39
CA ARG A 232 -15.16 5.89 -18.39
C ARG A 232 -14.97 6.42 -16.98
N LEU A 233 -13.81 7.04 -16.72
CA LEU A 233 -13.50 7.75 -15.48
C LEU A 233 -13.55 9.25 -15.71
N VAL A 234 -14.25 9.97 -14.82
CA VAL A 234 -14.23 11.44 -14.74
C VAL A 234 -13.72 11.85 -13.38
N CYS A 235 -12.56 12.52 -13.35
CA CYS A 235 -12.03 13.09 -12.13
C CYS A 235 -12.49 14.54 -12.01
N GLN A 236 -13.35 14.83 -11.00
CA GLN A 236 -13.61 16.20 -10.59
C GLN A 236 -12.33 16.76 -9.94
N GLY A 237 -12.05 18.04 -10.09
CA GLY A 237 -10.88 18.66 -9.46
C GLY A 237 -10.84 18.48 -7.93
N MET A 238 -9.73 18.83 -7.32
CA MET A 238 -9.62 18.86 -5.85
C MET A 238 -10.35 20.05 -5.28
N LEU A 239 -11.05 19.85 -4.16
CA LEU A 239 -11.61 20.92 -3.37
C LEU A 239 -10.49 21.64 -2.63
N ASN A 240 -10.37 22.93 -2.85
CA ASN A 240 -9.36 23.78 -2.22
C ASN A 240 -10.01 24.80 -1.30
N ALA A 241 -9.32 25.17 -0.24
CA ALA A 241 -9.66 26.27 0.64
C ALA A 241 -8.40 27.01 1.09
N PRO A 242 -8.51 28.25 1.55
CA PRO A 242 -7.35 28.99 2.06
C PRO A 242 -6.67 28.24 3.23
N ALA A 243 -5.36 28.24 3.22
CA ALA A 243 -4.52 27.78 4.33
C ALA A 243 -3.33 28.74 4.51
N PRO A 244 -2.84 28.96 5.76
CA PRO A 244 -1.63 29.72 6.01
C PRO A 244 -0.44 29.14 5.24
N PHE A 245 0.32 29.98 4.60
CA PHE A 245 1.44 29.56 3.75
C PHE A 245 2.67 30.43 3.97
N CYS A 246 3.80 29.77 4.22
CA CYS A 246 5.10 30.43 4.26
C CYS A 246 5.76 30.38 2.88
N VAL A 247 6.03 31.56 2.30
CA VAL A 247 6.69 31.66 0.99
C VAL A 247 8.14 31.20 1.08
N GLU A 248 8.86 31.57 2.14
CA GLU A 248 10.27 31.23 2.33
C GLU A 248 10.52 29.74 2.50
N CYS A 249 9.68 29.08 3.31
CA CYS A 249 9.78 27.64 3.56
C CYS A 249 9.03 26.78 2.52
N ASN A 250 8.17 27.39 1.71
CA ASN A 250 7.25 26.72 0.77
C ASN A 250 6.40 25.63 1.44
N VAL A 251 5.85 25.95 2.63
CA VAL A 251 5.08 25.02 3.46
C VAL A 251 3.73 25.61 3.84
N GLU A 252 2.68 24.79 3.80
CA GLU A 252 1.34 25.08 4.29
C GLU A 252 1.20 24.68 5.76
N TYR A 253 0.44 25.46 6.52
CA TYR A 253 0.23 25.27 7.95
C TYR A 253 -1.26 25.14 8.30
N HIS A 254 -1.52 24.63 9.48
CA HIS A 254 -2.88 24.55 10.03
C HIS A 254 -3.53 25.93 10.15
N VAL A 255 -4.84 26.01 9.93
CA VAL A 255 -5.59 27.30 9.95
C VAL A 255 -5.50 28.04 11.28
N ASP A 256 -5.20 27.36 12.38
CA ASP A 256 -4.97 27.99 13.68
C ASP A 256 -3.80 28.99 13.68
N LEU A 257 -2.89 28.89 12.71
CA LEU A 257 -1.78 29.83 12.52
C LEU A 257 -2.12 31.01 11.62
N ASN A 258 -3.39 31.24 11.31
CA ASN A 258 -3.80 32.42 10.55
C ASN A 258 -3.44 33.71 11.31
N GLY A 259 -2.63 34.56 10.63
CA GLY A 259 -2.16 35.82 11.22
C GLY A 259 -0.95 35.68 12.13
N GLU A 260 -0.42 34.47 12.31
CA GLU A 260 0.81 34.20 13.06
C GLU A 260 2.05 34.24 12.13
N LYS A 261 3.22 34.08 12.75
CA LYS A 261 4.49 33.93 12.02
C LYS A 261 4.83 32.47 11.76
N CYS A 262 5.60 32.23 10.71
CA CYS A 262 6.09 30.89 10.38
C CYS A 262 6.88 30.28 11.53
N PRO A 263 6.49 29.11 12.05
CA PRO A 263 7.21 28.44 13.14
C PRO A 263 8.65 28.07 12.80
N THR A 264 8.96 27.93 11.49
CA THR A 264 10.29 27.50 11.02
C THR A 264 11.26 28.68 10.80
N CYS A 265 10.82 29.73 10.14
CA CYS A 265 11.71 30.84 9.73
C CYS A 265 11.30 32.22 10.30
N ASN A 266 10.22 32.28 11.06
CA ASN A 266 9.68 33.50 11.67
C ASN A 266 9.23 34.60 10.69
N SER A 267 9.10 34.28 9.40
CA SER A 267 8.51 35.17 8.39
C SER A 267 7.00 35.27 8.55
N ASP A 268 6.39 36.31 8.04
CA ASP A 268 4.94 36.47 8.05
C ASP A 268 4.29 35.40 7.14
N LEU A 269 3.21 34.81 7.63
CA LEU A 269 2.43 33.85 6.87
C LEU A 269 1.43 34.58 5.97
N GLY A 270 1.47 34.25 4.68
CA GLY A 270 0.41 34.57 3.73
C GLY A 270 -0.69 33.49 3.71
N ASN A 271 -1.60 33.59 2.73
CA ASN A 271 -2.60 32.56 2.47
C ASN A 271 -2.45 32.02 1.04
N ARG A 272 -2.63 30.70 0.88
CA ARG A 272 -2.67 30.02 -0.40
C ARG A 272 -3.88 29.10 -0.48
N GLN A 273 -4.45 28.93 -1.67
CA GLN A 273 -5.43 27.88 -1.92
C GLN A 273 -4.74 26.51 -1.85
N ALA A 274 -5.08 25.74 -0.83
CA ALA A 274 -4.53 24.41 -0.59
C ALA A 274 -5.65 23.35 -0.63
N LYS A 275 -5.31 22.12 -0.95
CA LYS A 275 -6.25 21.00 -0.88
C LYS A 275 -6.86 20.93 0.51
N MET A 276 -8.21 20.87 0.59
CA MET A 276 -8.91 20.67 1.87
C MET A 276 -8.41 19.39 2.55
N SER A 277 -7.98 19.50 3.79
CA SER A 277 -7.54 18.36 4.58
C SER A 277 -7.80 18.58 6.07
N LYS A 278 -7.99 17.49 6.80
CA LYS A 278 -8.12 17.53 8.27
C LYS A 278 -6.83 18.00 8.94
N SER A 279 -5.67 17.71 8.35
CA SER A 279 -4.37 18.11 8.88
C SER A 279 -4.10 19.60 8.76
N LEU A 280 -4.69 20.28 7.78
CA LEU A 280 -4.63 21.73 7.63
C LEU A 280 -5.78 22.46 8.34
N GLY A 281 -6.83 21.74 8.73
CA GLY A 281 -8.01 22.32 9.35
C GLY A 281 -8.83 23.23 8.41
N ASN A 282 -8.49 23.31 7.13
CA ASN A 282 -9.10 24.18 6.13
C ASN A 282 -10.35 23.59 5.48
N THR A 283 -11.03 22.70 6.18
CA THR A 283 -12.27 22.07 5.73
C THR A 283 -13.49 22.95 6.01
N VAL A 284 -14.46 22.95 5.08
CA VAL A 284 -15.74 23.63 5.27
C VAL A 284 -16.78 22.63 5.77
N SER A 285 -17.42 22.96 6.91
CA SER A 285 -18.50 22.14 7.45
C SER A 285 -19.75 22.25 6.55
N PRO A 286 -20.45 21.13 6.27
CA PRO A 286 -21.73 21.18 5.57
C PRO A 286 -22.74 22.14 6.22
N GLY A 287 -22.75 22.24 7.55
CA GLY A 287 -23.62 23.19 8.26
C GLY A 287 -23.30 24.68 8.05
N ALA A 288 -22.13 24.98 7.49
CA ALA A 288 -21.75 26.35 7.12
C ALA A 288 -22.21 26.72 5.68
N MET A 289 -22.76 25.75 4.94
CA MET A 289 -23.28 25.94 3.58
C MET A 289 -24.80 26.08 3.54
N VAL A 290 -25.45 25.84 4.66
CA VAL A 290 -26.92 25.97 4.88
C VAL A 290 -27.21 27.20 5.79
#